data_dec9bc5d5f9150454b8286ce01453afd
#
_entry.id   dec9bc5d5f9150454b8286ce01453afd
#
_cell.length_a   1.000
_cell.length_b   1.000
_cell.length_c   1.000
_cell.angle_alpha   90.00
_cell.angle_beta   90.00
_cell.angle_gamma   90.00
#
_symmetry.space_group_name_H-M   'P 1'
#
loop_
_entity.id
_entity.type
_entity.pdbx_description
1 polymer ?
#
loop_
_entity_poly.entity_id
_entity_poly.type
_entity_poly.pdbx_seq_one_letter_code
_entity_poly.pdbx_strand_id
1 'polypeptide(L)'
;MITRRNFLAAVPAAGLLRAADDVTHVRVEAGEVIARVNPMIFGQFIEHLGRCIYGGIYEEGSPLSDGRGFRKDVLAAVKRLRPPVLRWPGGNFVSSYHWEDGVGPKDQRPRRFDTAWFAVEPNHFGTNEFIEYCRAIESEPYITVNLGTGTIEEAANWVEYCNGTTDTAYANLRRKHGYAQPHRVKYWGLGNEIYGTWQAGHKSAEDYAKVALEAAKMMKWVDPSIQLVACGASDPRWNETVLDSLGAIVDYISVHFYTGSDDYYDVLASVKRVDDLLRLADSAIEISMSRLRGHEPRGVEFPLRKGRVEIAFDEWNIWYRRRDGRNREVTSKLEEPYNLRDALWTASMLHLFQRWGDKVTMANLAQMVNVIAPIHTSEKGLYLEPNFFPLELYRAHSGDRVVHTWSEGPGYDSRTNGRTEYLDICPTLADGRLSIGVVNRHKDRALAAQFDIAGVKLARRGNVFTINGPSPDAVNSFEQPNQVAITSREFADFGPQFTFEFPAHSVTVLEIGV
;
A
#
# COMPACT_ATOMS: atom_id res chain seq x y z
N MET A 1 -68.63 1.21 42.79
CA MET A 1 -69.56 1.42 41.64
C MET A 1 -68.85 2.31 40.62
N ILE A 2 -68.86 1.85 39.35
CA ILE A 2 -68.68 2.66 38.16
C ILE A 2 -67.23 2.95 37.76
N THR A 3 -66.82 2.75 36.62
CA THR A 3 -66.97 2.05 35.33
C THR A 3 -65.94 2.62 34.39
N ARG A 4 -65.27 1.70 33.76
CA ARG A 4 -64.95 1.54 32.33
C ARG A 4 -64.40 2.68 31.49
N ARG A 5 -63.24 2.39 30.92
CA ARG A 5 -62.87 2.49 29.49
C ARG A 5 -62.54 3.86 28.95
N ASN A 6 -61.25 4.07 28.68
CA ASN A 6 -60.87 4.47 27.31
C ASN A 6 -59.58 3.76 26.93
N PHE A 7 -59.71 2.78 26.04
CA PHE A 7 -58.64 2.19 25.24
C PHE A 7 -58.35 3.24 24.14
N LEU A 8 -57.28 3.99 24.30
CA LEU A 8 -56.68 4.68 23.19
C LEU A 8 -55.67 3.72 22.56
N ALA A 9 -55.95 3.30 21.36
CA ALA A 9 -55.07 2.52 20.52
C ALA A 9 -53.73 3.24 20.34
N ALA A 10 -52.69 2.72 20.92
CA ALA A 10 -51.31 3.06 20.57
C ALA A 10 -51.04 2.49 19.19
N VAL A 11 -51.13 3.30 18.15
CA VAL A 11 -50.57 3.03 16.83
C VAL A 11 -49.04 2.96 17.01
N PRO A 12 -48.37 1.94 16.47
CA PRO A 12 -46.93 1.76 16.73
C PRO A 12 -46.15 2.88 16.04
N ALA A 13 -45.68 3.85 16.79
CA ALA A 13 -44.68 4.83 16.37
C ALA A 13 -43.27 4.21 16.15
N ALA A 14 -43.15 2.90 16.35
CA ALA A 14 -41.88 2.19 16.20
C ALA A 14 -41.43 1.98 14.74
N GLY A 15 -42.33 2.21 13.75
CA GLY A 15 -41.98 2.05 12.33
C GLY A 15 -41.39 3.30 11.66
N LEU A 16 -41.70 4.48 12.19
CA LEU A 16 -41.22 5.77 11.65
C LEU A 16 -39.87 6.20 12.25
N LEU A 17 -39.55 5.79 13.47
CA LEU A 17 -38.25 6.06 14.09
C LEU A 17 -37.13 5.17 13.53
N ARG A 18 -37.44 3.97 13.02
CA ARG A 18 -36.44 3.11 12.35
C ARG A 18 -36.01 3.62 10.97
N ALA A 19 -36.80 4.39 10.27
CA ALA A 19 -36.45 4.94 8.95
C ALA A 19 -35.48 6.14 9.06
N ALA A 20 -35.44 6.84 10.17
CA ALA A 20 -34.49 7.93 10.43
C ALA A 20 -33.10 7.43 10.83
N ASP A 21 -33.01 6.25 11.44
CA ASP A 21 -31.75 5.63 11.90
C ASP A 21 -30.94 4.95 10.76
N ASP A 22 -31.49 4.80 9.56
CA ASP A 22 -30.86 4.09 8.43
C ASP A 22 -30.17 5.03 7.42
N VAL A 23 -30.24 6.34 7.58
CA VAL A 23 -29.60 7.33 6.70
C VAL A 23 -28.34 7.87 7.35
N THR A 24 -27.22 7.85 6.61
CA THR A 24 -25.99 8.51 7.07
C THR A 24 -26.04 10.01 6.74
N HIS A 25 -25.87 10.85 7.72
CA HIS A 25 -25.72 12.30 7.53
C HIS A 25 -24.23 12.62 7.35
N VAL A 26 -23.90 13.37 6.31
CA VAL A 26 -22.52 13.70 5.92
C VAL A 26 -22.40 15.20 5.72
N ARG A 27 -21.49 15.82 6.46
CA ARG A 27 -21.09 17.19 6.22
C ARG A 27 -19.67 17.25 5.70
N VAL A 28 -19.47 17.96 4.59
CA VAL A 28 -18.16 18.15 3.95
C VAL A 28 -17.85 19.65 3.90
N GLU A 29 -16.74 20.04 4.53
CA GLU A 29 -16.19 21.40 4.48
C GLU A 29 -15.06 21.43 3.43
N ALA A 30 -15.42 21.60 2.16
CA ALA A 30 -14.47 21.51 1.05
C ALA A 30 -13.41 22.63 1.05
N GLY A 31 -13.65 23.72 1.79
CA GLY A 31 -12.66 24.79 2.01
C GLY A 31 -11.61 24.47 3.09
N GLU A 32 -11.81 23.42 3.88
CA GLU A 32 -10.95 23.04 5.00
C GLU A 32 -10.14 21.78 4.66
N VAL A 33 -8.89 21.98 4.24
CA VAL A 33 -7.95 20.88 3.94
C VAL A 33 -7.34 20.35 5.23
N ILE A 34 -7.48 19.05 5.48
CA ILE A 34 -6.96 18.39 6.69
C ILE A 34 -5.68 17.57 6.44
N ALA A 35 -5.43 17.16 5.19
CA ALA A 35 -4.21 16.45 4.81
C ALA A 35 -3.95 16.60 3.29
N ARG A 36 -2.68 16.43 2.87
CA ARG A 36 -2.29 16.34 1.47
C ARG A 36 -2.01 14.90 1.11
N VAL A 37 -2.60 14.44 0.02
CA VAL A 37 -2.41 13.08 -0.47
C VAL A 37 -1.09 13.00 -1.26
N ASN A 38 -0.10 12.29 -0.73
CA ASN A 38 1.09 11.98 -1.50
C ASN A 38 0.77 10.82 -2.48
N PRO A 39 1.00 10.97 -3.79
CA PRO A 39 0.73 9.87 -4.74
C PRO A 39 1.51 8.59 -4.45
N MET A 40 2.62 8.63 -3.71
CA MET A 40 3.41 7.45 -3.34
C MET A 40 2.64 6.45 -2.46
N ILE A 41 1.46 6.79 -1.91
CA ILE A 41 0.58 5.83 -1.21
C ILE A 41 -0.03 4.76 -2.13
N PHE A 42 0.06 4.92 -3.45
CA PHE A 42 -0.36 3.95 -4.46
C PHE A 42 0.79 3.07 -4.97
N GLY A 43 1.88 2.97 -4.21
CA GLY A 43 3.03 2.14 -4.53
C GLY A 43 2.71 0.65 -4.53
N GLN A 44 3.61 -0.12 -5.15
CA GLN A 44 3.52 -1.57 -5.25
C GLN A 44 4.81 -2.21 -4.76
N PHE A 45 4.76 -3.51 -4.49
CA PHE A 45 5.89 -4.30 -4.05
C PHE A 45 5.98 -5.61 -4.84
N ILE A 46 7.19 -5.99 -5.20
CA ILE A 46 7.53 -7.28 -5.81
C ILE A 46 8.68 -7.93 -5.07
N GLU A 47 8.62 -9.23 -4.93
CA GLU A 47 9.64 -10.03 -4.24
C GLU A 47 9.97 -11.27 -5.04
N HIS A 48 11.20 -11.78 -4.90
CA HIS A 48 11.58 -13.12 -5.38
C HIS A 48 10.88 -14.20 -4.54
N LEU A 49 9.57 -14.31 -4.72
CA LEU A 49 8.67 -15.16 -3.96
C LEU A 49 7.66 -15.80 -4.91
N GLY A 50 7.59 -17.13 -4.91
CA GLY A 50 6.65 -17.85 -5.76
C GLY A 50 6.78 -17.43 -7.22
N ARG A 51 5.65 -17.09 -7.85
CA ARG A 51 5.61 -16.60 -9.23
C ARG A 51 5.45 -15.07 -9.34
N CYS A 52 5.85 -14.30 -8.33
CA CYS A 52 5.76 -12.84 -8.42
C CYS A 52 6.71 -12.29 -9.49
N ILE A 53 7.95 -12.76 -9.52
CA ILE A 53 8.95 -12.38 -10.55
C ILE A 53 8.85 -13.33 -11.73
N TYR A 54 9.34 -14.56 -11.60
CA TYR A 54 9.37 -15.56 -12.68
C TYR A 54 7.99 -16.17 -12.90
N GLY A 55 7.48 -16.07 -14.13
CA GLY A 55 6.10 -16.44 -14.47
C GLY A 55 5.04 -15.38 -14.07
N GLY A 56 5.49 -14.28 -13.45
CA GLY A 56 4.70 -13.11 -13.11
C GLY A 56 5.05 -11.92 -13.99
N ILE A 57 5.89 -11.01 -13.49
CA ILE A 57 6.32 -9.82 -14.27
C ILE A 57 7.35 -10.18 -15.36
N TYR A 58 8.07 -11.28 -15.18
CA TYR A 58 9.22 -11.67 -15.98
C TYR A 58 9.16 -13.14 -16.39
N GLU A 59 9.27 -13.41 -17.70
CA GLU A 59 9.20 -14.77 -18.26
C GLU A 59 9.95 -14.82 -19.59
N GLU A 60 11.24 -15.20 -19.56
CA GLU A 60 12.08 -15.28 -20.77
C GLU A 60 11.55 -16.36 -21.71
N GLY A 61 11.52 -16.04 -23.00
CA GLY A 61 11.09 -16.99 -24.04
C GLY A 61 9.59 -17.18 -24.17
N SER A 62 8.78 -16.57 -23.31
CA SER A 62 7.32 -16.61 -23.41
C SER A 62 6.84 -15.79 -24.61
N PRO A 63 5.84 -16.26 -25.39
CA PRO A 63 5.21 -15.45 -26.45
C PRO A 63 4.48 -14.21 -25.89
N LEU A 64 4.15 -14.21 -24.61
CA LEU A 64 3.54 -13.09 -23.91
C LEU A 64 4.57 -12.03 -23.49
N SER A 65 5.86 -12.33 -23.55
CA SER A 65 6.93 -11.41 -23.14
C SER A 65 7.50 -10.58 -24.31
N ASP A 66 8.12 -9.46 -23.96
CA ASP A 66 8.93 -8.68 -24.89
C ASP A 66 10.36 -9.25 -24.99
N GLY A 67 11.22 -8.64 -25.81
CA GLY A 67 12.61 -9.08 -26.01
C GLY A 67 13.48 -8.99 -24.77
N ARG A 68 13.04 -8.32 -23.70
CA ARG A 68 13.72 -8.24 -22.39
C ARG A 68 13.26 -9.30 -21.42
N GLY A 69 12.18 -10.02 -21.72
CA GLY A 69 11.54 -11.00 -20.86
C GLY A 69 10.39 -10.44 -20.03
N PHE A 70 9.99 -9.18 -20.19
CA PHE A 70 8.86 -8.61 -19.46
C PHE A 70 7.54 -9.02 -20.10
N ARG A 71 6.61 -9.55 -19.31
CA ARG A 71 5.27 -9.92 -19.78
C ARG A 71 4.48 -8.69 -20.20
N LYS A 72 4.11 -8.63 -21.48
CA LYS A 72 3.41 -7.48 -22.09
C LYS A 72 2.00 -7.28 -21.52
N ASP A 73 1.31 -8.35 -21.22
CA ASP A 73 -0.01 -8.34 -20.62
C ASP A 73 0.04 -7.78 -19.19
N VAL A 74 1.04 -8.21 -18.39
CA VAL A 74 1.28 -7.68 -17.04
C VAL A 74 1.67 -6.21 -17.08
N LEU A 75 2.59 -5.82 -17.99
CA LEU A 75 2.95 -4.41 -18.18
C LEU A 75 1.72 -3.54 -18.48
N ALA A 76 0.80 -4.04 -19.32
CA ALA A 76 -0.44 -3.31 -19.64
C ALA A 76 -1.35 -3.15 -18.41
N ALA A 77 -1.50 -4.20 -17.59
CA ALA A 77 -2.28 -4.15 -16.36
C ALA A 77 -1.65 -3.20 -15.33
N VAL A 78 -0.34 -3.30 -15.11
CA VAL A 78 0.39 -2.43 -14.15
C VAL A 78 0.34 -0.97 -14.56
N LYS A 79 0.40 -0.65 -15.86
CA LYS A 79 0.24 0.72 -16.36
C LYS A 79 -1.15 1.32 -16.07
N ARG A 80 -2.19 0.51 -15.89
CA ARG A 80 -3.50 0.98 -15.41
C ARG A 80 -3.43 1.43 -13.95
N LEU A 81 -2.69 0.71 -13.11
CA LEU A 81 -2.45 1.08 -11.70
C LEU A 81 -1.59 2.34 -11.57
N ARG A 82 -0.71 2.63 -12.53
CA ARG A 82 0.24 3.77 -12.50
C ARG A 82 0.98 3.87 -11.15
N PRO A 83 1.66 2.77 -10.69
CA PRO A 83 2.32 2.79 -9.40
C PRO A 83 3.46 3.83 -9.41
N PRO A 84 3.45 4.82 -8.50
CA PRO A 84 4.47 5.86 -8.48
C PRO A 84 5.82 5.35 -7.96
N VAL A 85 5.81 4.27 -7.19
CA VAL A 85 7.00 3.63 -6.61
C VAL A 85 6.83 2.12 -6.62
N LEU A 86 7.90 1.39 -6.92
CA LEU A 86 7.94 -0.07 -6.87
C LEU A 86 9.09 -0.52 -5.97
N ARG A 87 8.77 -1.27 -4.91
CA ARG A 87 9.73 -1.82 -3.96
C ARG A 87 10.21 -3.20 -4.41
N TRP A 88 11.52 -3.49 -4.23
CA TRP A 88 12.23 -4.73 -4.57
C TRP A 88 13.55 -4.81 -3.76
N PRO A 89 14.26 -5.94 -3.55
CA PRO A 89 14.01 -7.28 -4.13
C PRO A 89 13.09 -8.14 -3.28
N GLY A 90 12.70 -7.67 -2.11
CA GLY A 90 11.81 -8.42 -1.28
C GLY A 90 11.68 -7.93 0.14
N GLY A 91 10.82 -8.66 0.82
CA GLY A 91 10.64 -8.80 2.23
C GLY A 91 11.66 -9.76 2.81
N ASN A 92 11.27 -11.03 3.07
CA ASN A 92 12.18 -12.02 3.66
C ASN A 92 13.37 -12.35 2.75
N PHE A 93 13.16 -12.36 1.45
CA PHE A 93 14.20 -12.67 0.46
C PHE A 93 15.44 -11.79 0.61
N VAL A 94 15.27 -10.47 0.84
CA VAL A 94 16.42 -9.54 0.87
C VAL A 94 17.43 -9.87 1.95
N SER A 95 17.00 -10.49 3.06
CA SER A 95 17.88 -10.75 4.21
C SER A 95 19.01 -11.77 3.95
N SER A 96 18.94 -12.48 2.81
CA SER A 96 20.01 -13.41 2.35
C SER A 96 20.40 -13.18 0.89
N TYR A 97 19.94 -12.11 0.25
CA TYR A 97 20.22 -11.78 -1.14
C TYR A 97 21.48 -10.92 -1.26
N HIS A 98 22.41 -11.33 -2.12
CA HIS A 98 23.60 -10.58 -2.50
C HIS A 98 23.41 -10.00 -3.90
N TRP A 99 23.27 -8.69 -4.01
CA TRP A 99 22.90 -8.01 -5.24
C TRP A 99 23.88 -8.20 -6.41
N GLU A 100 25.16 -8.43 -6.10
CA GLU A 100 26.20 -8.70 -7.12
C GLU A 100 25.91 -10.00 -7.90
N ASP A 101 25.24 -10.97 -7.30
CA ASP A 101 24.81 -12.20 -7.98
C ASP A 101 23.78 -11.91 -9.10
N GLY A 102 23.03 -10.80 -9.00
CA GLY A 102 21.97 -10.40 -9.93
C GLY A 102 22.42 -9.41 -11.02
N VAL A 103 23.73 -9.18 -11.24
CA VAL A 103 24.22 -8.25 -12.27
C VAL A 103 25.20 -8.91 -13.23
N GLY A 104 25.45 -8.28 -14.37
CA GLY A 104 26.28 -8.83 -15.44
C GLY A 104 25.56 -9.81 -16.36
N PRO A 105 26.31 -10.59 -17.19
CA PRO A 105 25.73 -11.54 -18.14
C PRO A 105 24.94 -12.63 -17.40
N LYS A 106 23.69 -12.89 -17.80
CA LYS A 106 22.77 -13.80 -17.09
C LYS A 106 23.28 -15.24 -17.03
N ASP A 107 23.95 -15.71 -18.06
CA ASP A 107 24.55 -17.05 -18.14
C ASP A 107 25.73 -17.25 -17.19
N GLN A 108 26.28 -16.17 -16.62
CA GLN A 108 27.37 -16.18 -15.65
C GLN A 108 26.88 -15.95 -14.21
N ARG A 109 25.61 -15.63 -14.02
CA ARG A 109 25.04 -15.38 -12.69
C ARG A 109 24.86 -16.71 -11.92
N PRO A 110 25.24 -16.76 -10.64
CA PRO A 110 25.11 -17.99 -9.87
C PRO A 110 23.65 -18.32 -9.57
N ARG A 111 23.35 -19.61 -9.56
CA ARG A 111 22.09 -20.09 -8.98
C ARG A 111 22.27 -20.23 -7.48
N ARG A 112 21.38 -19.65 -6.70
CA ARG A 112 21.40 -19.70 -5.23
C ARG A 112 20.21 -20.47 -4.68
N PHE A 113 20.41 -21.15 -3.55
CA PHE A 113 19.27 -21.63 -2.76
C PHE A 113 18.74 -20.46 -1.92
N ASP A 114 17.52 -20.07 -2.18
CA ASP A 114 16.82 -19.06 -1.38
C ASP A 114 16.34 -19.68 -0.07
N THR A 115 16.87 -19.17 1.04
CA THR A 115 16.57 -19.66 2.39
C THR A 115 15.29 -19.09 2.97
N ALA A 116 14.77 -18.00 2.40
CA ALA A 116 13.53 -17.38 2.85
C ALA A 116 12.31 -18.18 2.37
N TRP A 117 12.29 -18.56 1.10
CA TRP A 117 11.14 -19.19 0.45
C TRP A 117 11.41 -20.61 -0.04
N PHE A 118 12.59 -21.16 0.27
CA PHE A 118 13.00 -22.53 -0.04
C PHE A 118 12.95 -22.86 -1.54
N ALA A 119 13.37 -21.90 -2.36
CA ALA A 119 13.38 -21.99 -3.81
C ALA A 119 14.79 -21.93 -4.39
N VAL A 120 14.92 -22.15 -5.69
CA VAL A 120 16.16 -21.86 -6.41
C VAL A 120 16.02 -20.52 -7.11
N GLU A 121 16.86 -19.55 -6.73
CA GLU A 121 16.97 -18.26 -7.39
C GLU A 121 18.01 -18.34 -8.53
N PRO A 122 17.60 -18.19 -9.80
CA PRO A 122 18.52 -18.23 -10.94
C PRO A 122 19.26 -16.91 -11.17
N ASN A 123 18.88 -15.83 -10.48
CA ASN A 123 19.39 -14.46 -10.63
C ASN A 123 19.23 -13.84 -12.03
N HIS A 124 18.26 -14.31 -12.84
CA HIS A 124 18.01 -13.78 -14.18
C HIS A 124 17.30 -12.43 -14.17
N PHE A 125 16.65 -12.10 -13.06
CA PHE A 125 16.06 -10.78 -12.79
C PHE A 125 16.80 -10.17 -11.60
N GLY A 126 17.57 -9.12 -11.85
CA GLY A 126 18.35 -8.43 -10.83
C GLY A 126 18.23 -6.91 -10.97
N THR A 127 19.24 -6.18 -10.47
CA THR A 127 19.21 -4.71 -10.39
C THR A 127 18.85 -4.05 -11.73
N ASN A 128 19.49 -4.46 -12.82
CA ASN A 128 19.30 -3.79 -14.11
C ASN A 128 17.93 -4.10 -14.71
N GLU A 129 17.47 -5.34 -14.62
CA GLU A 129 16.15 -5.77 -15.08
C GLU A 129 15.05 -5.05 -14.26
N PHE A 130 15.24 -4.92 -12.95
CA PHE A 130 14.32 -4.18 -12.07
C PHE A 130 14.21 -2.70 -12.49
N ILE A 131 15.35 -2.03 -12.70
CA ILE A 131 15.37 -0.62 -13.12
C ILE A 131 14.71 -0.44 -14.50
N GLU A 132 14.98 -1.35 -15.43
CA GLU A 132 14.33 -1.31 -16.76
C GLU A 132 12.83 -1.56 -16.66
N TYR A 133 12.40 -2.44 -15.77
CA TYR A 133 10.97 -2.66 -15.49
C TYR A 133 10.32 -1.40 -14.91
N CYS A 134 10.93 -0.76 -13.91
CA CYS A 134 10.44 0.51 -13.35
C CYS A 134 10.30 1.60 -14.42
N ARG A 135 11.29 1.73 -15.32
CA ARG A 135 11.20 2.66 -16.44
C ARG A 135 10.07 2.32 -17.41
N ALA A 136 9.83 1.03 -17.67
CA ALA A 136 8.76 0.59 -18.57
C ALA A 136 7.35 0.90 -18.02
N ILE A 137 7.18 0.98 -16.70
CA ILE A 137 5.92 1.31 -16.02
C ILE A 137 5.87 2.74 -15.45
N GLU A 138 6.93 3.55 -15.69
CA GLU A 138 7.04 4.94 -15.19
C GLU A 138 6.97 5.04 -13.67
N SER A 139 7.64 4.12 -12.96
CA SER A 139 7.67 4.01 -11.51
C SER A 139 9.06 4.33 -10.96
N GLU A 140 9.13 4.99 -9.81
CA GLU A 140 10.40 5.17 -9.07
C GLU A 140 10.84 3.84 -8.44
N PRO A 141 12.10 3.44 -8.61
CA PRO A 141 12.64 2.28 -7.95
C PRO A 141 12.86 2.54 -6.46
N TYR A 142 12.42 1.60 -5.62
CA TYR A 142 12.71 1.52 -4.20
C TYR A 142 13.43 0.20 -3.92
N ILE A 143 14.72 0.27 -3.60
CA ILE A 143 15.58 -0.89 -3.35
C ILE A 143 15.81 -1.07 -1.85
N THR A 144 15.59 -2.27 -1.34
CA THR A 144 15.91 -2.62 0.05
C THR A 144 17.26 -3.35 0.08
N VAL A 145 18.20 -2.90 0.93
CA VAL A 145 19.52 -3.53 1.09
C VAL A 145 19.49 -4.68 2.10
N ASN A 146 20.39 -5.64 1.95
CA ASN A 146 20.53 -6.78 2.84
C ASN A 146 21.26 -6.38 4.15
N LEU A 147 20.52 -6.15 5.24
CA LEU A 147 21.08 -5.99 6.59
C LEU A 147 20.91 -7.25 7.46
N GLY A 148 20.51 -8.36 6.87
CA GLY A 148 20.51 -9.67 7.51
C GLY A 148 21.88 -10.32 7.51
N THR A 149 22.29 -10.83 6.37
CA THR A 149 23.59 -11.52 6.14
C THR A 149 24.59 -10.65 5.38
N GLY A 150 24.15 -9.56 4.73
CA GLY A 150 25.00 -8.63 3.99
C GLY A 150 25.83 -7.72 4.89
N THR A 151 26.73 -6.96 4.28
CA THR A 151 27.60 -6.00 4.97
C THR A 151 27.19 -4.57 4.69
N ILE A 152 27.63 -3.65 5.55
CA ILE A 152 27.43 -2.22 5.35
C ILE A 152 28.16 -1.70 4.09
N GLU A 153 29.29 -2.34 3.74
CA GLU A 153 30.04 -2.05 2.52
C GLU A 153 29.26 -2.50 1.28
N GLU A 154 28.66 -3.69 1.30
CA GLU A 154 27.80 -4.19 0.22
C GLU A 154 26.64 -3.24 -0.07
N ALA A 155 26.01 -2.68 0.97
CA ALA A 155 24.93 -1.69 0.82
C ALA A 155 25.43 -0.42 0.12
N ALA A 156 26.58 0.12 0.52
CA ALA A 156 27.18 1.31 -0.10
C ALA A 156 27.62 1.05 -1.55
N ASN A 157 28.20 -0.12 -1.81
CA ASN A 157 28.61 -0.55 -3.15
C ASN A 157 27.41 -0.67 -4.10
N TRP A 158 26.24 -1.07 -3.61
CA TRP A 158 25.02 -1.10 -4.41
C TRP A 158 24.54 0.30 -4.79
N VAL A 159 24.63 1.26 -3.86
CA VAL A 159 24.36 2.69 -4.18
C VAL A 159 25.37 3.20 -5.21
N GLU A 160 26.68 2.88 -5.08
CA GLU A 160 27.69 3.26 -6.06
C GLU A 160 27.42 2.66 -7.43
N TYR A 161 27.07 1.37 -7.49
CA TYR A 161 26.68 0.71 -8.73
C TYR A 161 25.51 1.46 -9.41
N CYS A 162 24.48 1.78 -8.65
CA CYS A 162 23.29 2.45 -9.20
C CYS A 162 23.53 3.92 -9.54
N ASN A 163 24.18 4.68 -8.66
CA ASN A 163 24.17 6.14 -8.69
C ASN A 163 25.56 6.75 -8.96
N GLY A 164 26.65 6.02 -8.78
CA GLY A 164 28.02 6.53 -8.94
C GLY A 164 28.28 7.12 -10.31
N THR A 165 28.89 8.33 -10.34
CA THR A 165 29.22 9.09 -11.55
C THR A 165 30.71 9.15 -11.84
N THR A 166 31.54 8.92 -10.82
CA THR A 166 33.00 9.02 -10.87
C THR A 166 33.67 7.76 -11.48
N ASP A 167 34.96 7.81 -11.68
CA ASP A 167 35.78 6.68 -12.13
C ASP A 167 36.15 5.79 -10.93
N THR A 168 35.18 4.95 -10.53
CA THR A 168 35.26 4.06 -9.37
C THR A 168 34.79 2.65 -9.74
N ALA A 169 35.10 1.67 -8.91
CA ALA A 169 34.94 0.24 -9.21
C ALA A 169 33.50 -0.11 -9.63
N TYR A 170 32.50 0.24 -8.82
CA TYR A 170 31.11 -0.16 -9.07
C TYR A 170 30.40 0.72 -10.10
N ALA A 171 30.76 2.02 -10.19
CA ALA A 171 30.29 2.87 -11.28
C ALA A 171 30.81 2.36 -12.65
N ASN A 172 32.07 1.89 -12.71
CA ASN A 172 32.64 1.30 -13.90
C ASN A 172 32.05 -0.09 -14.18
N LEU A 173 31.75 -0.89 -13.15
CA LEU A 173 31.08 -2.17 -13.30
C LEU A 173 29.70 -1.99 -13.97
N ARG A 174 28.91 -1.01 -13.55
CA ARG A 174 27.64 -0.65 -14.21
C ARG A 174 27.86 -0.30 -15.69
N ARG A 175 28.86 0.56 -16.00
CA ARG A 175 29.21 0.93 -17.37
C ARG A 175 29.61 -0.28 -18.21
N LYS A 176 30.41 -1.18 -17.64
CA LYS A 176 30.79 -2.46 -18.28
C LYS A 176 29.58 -3.34 -18.59
N HIS A 177 28.55 -3.29 -17.74
CA HIS A 177 27.29 -4.00 -17.95
C HIS A 177 26.35 -3.30 -18.96
N GLY A 178 26.80 -2.22 -19.63
CA GLY A 178 26.07 -1.54 -20.69
C GLY A 178 25.29 -0.29 -20.25
N TYR A 179 25.34 0.07 -18.97
CA TYR A 179 24.61 1.23 -18.42
C TYR A 179 25.56 2.42 -18.18
N ALA A 180 25.80 3.20 -19.24
CA ALA A 180 26.73 4.33 -19.17
C ALA A 180 26.28 5.40 -18.16
N GLN A 181 24.98 5.69 -18.11
CA GLN A 181 24.40 6.67 -17.19
C GLN A 181 24.02 6.04 -15.84
N PRO A 182 24.10 6.79 -14.73
CA PRO A 182 23.63 6.32 -13.44
C PRO A 182 22.11 6.03 -13.46
N HIS A 183 21.70 5.02 -12.71
CA HIS A 183 20.29 4.67 -12.58
C HIS A 183 19.49 5.70 -11.78
N ARG A 184 20.15 6.44 -10.86
CA ARG A 184 19.56 7.48 -10.01
C ARG A 184 18.46 6.95 -9.09
N VAL A 185 18.70 5.80 -8.47
CA VAL A 185 17.78 5.22 -7.50
C VAL A 185 17.70 6.12 -6.28
N LYS A 186 16.52 6.61 -5.99
CA LYS A 186 16.27 7.58 -4.93
C LYS A 186 15.97 6.93 -3.58
N TYR A 187 15.14 5.89 -3.56
CA TYR A 187 14.61 5.29 -2.33
C TYR A 187 15.35 4.01 -1.96
N TRP A 188 15.82 3.92 -0.71
CA TRP A 188 16.59 2.78 -0.22
C TRP A 188 16.13 2.34 1.18
N GLY A 189 15.71 1.07 1.30
CA GLY A 189 15.36 0.45 2.57
C GLY A 189 16.57 -0.12 3.30
N LEU A 190 16.68 0.13 4.58
CA LEU A 190 17.74 -0.38 5.46
C LEU A 190 17.32 -1.73 6.08
N GLY A 191 17.28 -2.78 5.26
CA GLY A 191 16.81 -4.11 5.65
C GLY A 191 15.28 -4.23 5.70
N ASN A 192 14.80 -5.43 5.95
CA ASN A 192 13.38 -5.78 6.02
C ASN A 192 13.09 -6.58 7.29
N GLU A 193 12.10 -6.16 8.08
CA GLU A 193 11.58 -6.87 9.27
C GLU A 193 12.66 -7.49 10.18
N ILE A 194 13.82 -6.85 10.29
CA ILE A 194 15.00 -7.38 11.00
C ILE A 194 14.71 -7.70 12.48
N TYR A 195 13.59 -7.20 13.01
CA TYR A 195 13.07 -7.54 14.34
C TYR A 195 12.49 -8.97 14.40
N GLY A 196 12.13 -9.55 13.25
CA GLY A 196 11.41 -10.82 13.20
C GLY A 196 12.33 -12.03 13.31
N THR A 197 12.02 -12.97 14.19
CA THR A 197 12.79 -14.22 14.35
C THR A 197 12.73 -15.13 13.11
N TRP A 198 11.85 -14.84 12.16
CA TRP A 198 11.76 -15.50 10.85
C TRP A 198 12.77 -14.95 9.83
N GLN A 199 13.38 -13.79 10.10
CA GLN A 199 14.36 -13.18 9.21
C GLN A 199 15.75 -13.77 9.42
N ALA A 200 16.47 -14.03 8.33
CA ALA A 200 17.89 -14.34 8.41
C ALA A 200 18.65 -13.13 9.01
N GLY A 201 19.44 -13.40 10.03
CA GLY A 201 20.23 -12.34 10.70
C GLY A 201 19.40 -11.34 11.51
N HIS A 202 18.22 -11.75 12.04
CA HIS A 202 17.41 -10.91 12.91
C HIS A 202 18.22 -10.31 14.08
N LYS A 203 17.80 -9.16 14.56
CA LYS A 203 18.54 -8.35 15.55
C LYS A 203 17.61 -7.77 16.61
N SER A 204 18.17 -7.42 17.76
CA SER A 204 17.51 -6.48 18.70
C SER A 204 17.43 -5.09 18.07
N ALA A 205 16.60 -4.21 18.64
CA ALA A 205 16.48 -2.82 18.17
C ALA A 205 17.82 -2.08 18.23
N GLU A 206 18.59 -2.28 19.31
CA GLU A 206 19.90 -1.65 19.53
C GLU A 206 20.95 -2.16 18.52
N ASP A 207 20.99 -3.46 18.25
CA ASP A 207 21.94 -4.03 17.31
C ASP A 207 21.59 -3.64 15.87
N TYR A 208 20.29 -3.63 15.53
CA TYR A 208 19.84 -3.11 14.24
C TYR A 208 20.21 -1.63 14.08
N ALA A 209 19.92 -0.79 15.07
CA ALA A 209 20.19 0.64 15.01
C ALA A 209 21.67 0.95 14.77
N LYS A 210 22.60 0.19 15.41
CA LYS A 210 24.06 0.33 15.19
C LYS A 210 24.44 0.01 13.75
N VAL A 211 24.01 -1.14 13.23
CA VAL A 211 24.38 -1.57 11.87
C VAL A 211 23.74 -0.67 10.82
N ALA A 212 22.46 -0.33 10.99
CA ALA A 212 21.73 0.54 10.07
C ALA A 212 22.29 1.97 10.03
N LEU A 213 22.75 2.49 11.17
CA LEU A 213 23.41 3.81 11.23
C LEU A 213 24.68 3.83 10.37
N GLU A 214 25.55 2.82 10.52
CA GLU A 214 26.79 2.76 9.75
C GLU A 214 26.53 2.52 8.26
N ALA A 215 25.55 1.68 7.91
CA ALA A 215 25.11 1.50 6.53
C ALA A 215 24.57 2.81 5.94
N ALA A 216 23.69 3.52 6.67
CA ALA A 216 23.12 4.80 6.25
C ALA A 216 24.20 5.84 5.98
N LYS A 217 25.20 5.95 6.86
CA LYS A 217 26.35 6.87 6.67
C LYS A 217 27.11 6.54 5.40
N MET A 218 27.51 5.29 5.23
CA MET A 218 28.28 4.86 4.04
C MET A 218 27.48 5.08 2.74
N MET A 219 26.20 4.73 2.72
CA MET A 219 25.33 4.94 1.57
C MET A 219 25.18 6.44 1.24
N LYS A 220 24.98 7.31 2.26
CA LYS A 220 24.89 8.77 2.09
C LYS A 220 26.23 9.41 1.70
N TRP A 221 27.37 8.84 2.06
CA TRP A 221 28.69 9.31 1.59
C TRP A 221 28.90 9.03 0.10
N VAL A 222 28.32 7.93 -0.40
CA VAL A 222 28.33 7.61 -1.85
C VAL A 222 27.37 8.56 -2.62
N ASP A 223 26.15 8.72 -2.13
CA ASP A 223 25.16 9.63 -2.72
C ASP A 223 24.30 10.28 -1.62
N PRO A 224 24.57 11.55 -1.27
CA PRO A 224 23.83 12.25 -0.23
C PRO A 224 22.37 12.57 -0.61
N SER A 225 22.00 12.43 -1.87
CA SER A 225 20.65 12.75 -2.39
C SER A 225 19.63 11.61 -2.18
N ILE A 226 20.07 10.40 -1.86
CA ILE A 226 19.17 9.26 -1.63
C ILE A 226 18.30 9.47 -0.39
N GLN A 227 17.12 8.87 -0.41
CA GLN A 227 16.20 8.84 0.73
C GLN A 227 16.20 7.44 1.37
N LEU A 228 16.33 7.42 2.68
CA LEU A 228 16.49 6.18 3.44
C LEU A 228 15.23 5.86 4.24
N VAL A 229 14.86 4.58 4.20
CA VAL A 229 13.74 4.01 4.96
C VAL A 229 14.31 3.08 6.02
N ALA A 230 14.17 3.44 7.31
CA ALA A 230 14.56 2.56 8.41
C ALA A 230 13.53 1.45 8.61
N CYS A 231 13.98 0.25 8.97
CA CYS A 231 13.11 -0.85 9.35
C CYS A 231 12.41 -0.53 10.68
N GLY A 232 11.12 -0.23 10.62
CA GLY A 232 10.25 -0.06 11.78
C GLY A 232 9.51 -1.35 12.12
N ALA A 233 8.76 -1.33 13.21
CA ALA A 233 7.95 -2.45 13.70
C ALA A 233 6.61 -1.95 14.24
N SER A 234 5.72 -2.89 14.58
CA SER A 234 4.49 -2.58 15.32
C SER A 234 4.75 -2.25 16.80
N ASP A 235 5.93 -2.56 17.34
CA ASP A 235 6.35 -2.20 18.69
C ASP A 235 6.90 -0.76 18.71
N PRO A 236 6.26 0.19 19.42
CA PRO A 236 6.74 1.57 19.51
C PRO A 236 8.12 1.70 20.16
N ARG A 237 8.53 0.79 21.04
CA ARG A 237 9.87 0.81 21.66
C ARG A 237 10.96 0.50 20.63
N TRP A 238 10.70 -0.43 19.72
CA TRP A 238 11.58 -0.68 18.58
C TRP A 238 11.77 0.63 17.78
N ASN A 239 10.67 1.27 17.43
CA ASN A 239 10.68 2.48 16.62
C ASN A 239 11.41 3.63 17.31
N GLU A 240 11.18 3.84 18.63
CA GLU A 240 11.91 4.85 19.41
C GLU A 240 13.42 4.57 19.43
N THR A 241 13.86 3.33 19.74
CA THR A 241 15.27 2.95 19.78
C THR A 241 15.97 3.18 18.43
N VAL A 242 15.31 2.79 17.35
CA VAL A 242 15.82 2.99 15.99
C VAL A 242 15.91 4.46 15.63
N LEU A 243 14.86 5.24 15.92
CA LEU A 243 14.79 6.64 15.58
C LEU A 243 15.70 7.52 16.45
N ASP A 244 15.92 7.17 17.70
CA ASP A 244 16.91 7.86 18.57
C ASP A 244 18.33 7.79 17.96
N SER A 245 18.62 6.76 17.17
CA SER A 245 19.92 6.59 16.49
C SER A 245 19.93 7.12 15.05
N LEU A 246 18.88 6.86 14.27
CA LEU A 246 18.85 7.14 12.83
C LEU A 246 17.98 8.33 12.45
N GLY A 247 17.15 8.85 13.34
CA GLY A 247 16.12 9.83 13.01
C GLY A 247 16.63 11.17 12.43
N ALA A 248 17.90 11.51 12.61
CA ALA A 248 18.50 12.66 11.95
C ALA A 248 18.94 12.39 10.49
N ILE A 249 19.01 11.13 10.09
CA ILE A 249 19.58 10.69 8.80
C ILE A 249 18.54 10.11 7.88
N VAL A 250 17.63 9.27 8.41
CA VAL A 250 16.61 8.60 7.60
C VAL A 250 15.42 9.50 7.30
N ASP A 251 14.81 9.31 6.14
CA ASP A 251 13.67 10.08 5.69
C ASP A 251 12.35 9.44 6.14
N TYR A 252 12.33 8.10 6.22
CA TYR A 252 11.15 7.30 6.57
C TYR A 252 11.46 6.26 7.63
N ILE A 253 10.40 5.85 8.34
CA ILE A 253 10.37 4.58 9.07
C ILE A 253 9.29 3.68 8.47
N SER A 254 9.62 2.41 8.25
CA SER A 254 8.70 1.46 7.66
C SER A 254 7.70 0.92 8.69
N VAL A 255 6.47 0.62 8.22
CA VAL A 255 5.42 -0.03 9.02
C VAL A 255 4.73 -1.07 8.13
N HIS A 256 4.52 -2.26 8.66
CA HIS A 256 3.88 -3.36 7.94
C HIS A 256 2.60 -3.82 8.64
N PHE A 257 1.60 -4.22 7.86
CA PHE A 257 0.38 -4.80 8.39
C PHE A 257 -0.24 -5.80 7.44
N TYR A 258 -0.45 -7.00 7.96
CA TYR A 258 -1.23 -8.05 7.30
C TYR A 258 -2.40 -8.47 8.18
N THR A 259 -3.54 -8.69 7.57
CA THR A 259 -4.73 -9.21 8.23
C THR A 259 -5.33 -10.35 7.44
N GLY A 260 -6.19 -11.13 8.09
CA GLY A 260 -6.97 -12.18 7.44
C GLY A 260 -7.93 -12.75 8.47
N SER A 261 -9.21 -12.74 8.15
CA SER A 261 -10.29 -13.30 8.95
C SER A 261 -11.34 -13.87 8.02
N ASP A 262 -11.94 -15.00 8.42
CA ASP A 262 -13.09 -15.56 7.71
C ASP A 262 -14.36 -14.75 7.99
N ASP A 263 -14.39 -13.97 9.07
CA ASP A 263 -15.51 -13.09 9.40
C ASP A 263 -15.48 -11.82 8.55
N TYR A 264 -16.58 -11.57 7.83
CA TYR A 264 -16.73 -10.45 6.92
C TYR A 264 -16.54 -9.09 7.60
N TYR A 265 -17.18 -8.89 8.74
CA TYR A 265 -17.14 -7.60 9.43
C TYR A 265 -15.85 -7.39 10.20
N ASP A 266 -15.23 -8.47 10.73
CA ASP A 266 -13.94 -8.39 11.40
C ASP A 266 -12.81 -7.96 10.46
N VAL A 267 -12.77 -8.52 9.23
CA VAL A 267 -11.73 -8.13 8.27
C VAL A 267 -11.89 -6.67 7.86
N LEU A 268 -13.12 -6.21 7.58
CA LEU A 268 -13.37 -4.82 7.17
C LEU A 268 -13.08 -3.82 8.31
N ALA A 269 -13.38 -4.19 9.56
CA ALA A 269 -13.10 -3.35 10.72
C ALA A 269 -11.63 -3.33 11.13
N SER A 270 -10.79 -4.25 10.62
CA SER A 270 -9.36 -4.34 10.96
C SER A 270 -8.55 -3.10 10.56
N VAL A 271 -9.08 -2.25 9.68
CA VAL A 271 -8.51 -0.94 9.33
C VAL A 271 -8.32 -0.04 10.56
N LYS A 272 -9.15 -0.20 11.60
CA LYS A 272 -8.97 0.50 12.89
C LYS A 272 -7.68 0.13 13.60
N ARG A 273 -7.26 -1.13 13.51
CA ARG A 273 -5.96 -1.56 14.06
C ARG A 273 -4.79 -0.90 13.33
N VAL A 274 -4.97 -0.62 12.04
CA VAL A 274 -3.96 0.12 11.28
C VAL A 274 -3.92 1.59 11.71
N ASP A 275 -5.07 2.23 11.97
CA ASP A 275 -5.10 3.59 12.53
C ASP A 275 -4.40 3.66 13.89
N ASP A 276 -4.65 2.68 14.77
CA ASP A 276 -3.95 2.58 16.06
C ASP A 276 -2.44 2.39 15.88
N LEU A 277 -2.03 1.53 14.94
CA LEU A 277 -0.61 1.30 14.62
C LEU A 277 0.07 2.58 14.09
N LEU A 278 -0.61 3.33 13.23
CA LEU A 278 -0.11 4.61 12.72
C LEU A 278 0.04 5.65 13.84
N ARG A 279 -0.92 5.70 14.80
CA ARG A 279 -0.82 6.57 15.99
C ARG A 279 0.38 6.22 16.85
N LEU A 280 0.66 4.94 17.07
CA LEU A 280 1.83 4.49 17.82
C LEU A 280 3.14 4.83 17.10
N ALA A 281 3.22 4.62 15.79
CA ALA A 281 4.40 4.99 14.99
C ALA A 281 4.63 6.51 14.98
N ASP A 282 3.57 7.29 14.79
CA ASP A 282 3.62 8.76 14.83
C ASP A 282 4.10 9.28 16.20
N SER A 283 3.60 8.68 17.29
CA SER A 283 4.03 9.04 18.65
C SER A 283 5.51 8.74 18.88
N ALA A 284 6.01 7.58 18.41
CA ALA A 284 7.43 7.23 18.49
C ALA A 284 8.31 8.23 17.71
N ILE A 285 7.86 8.65 16.52
CA ILE A 285 8.54 9.68 15.72
C ILE A 285 8.62 11.00 16.49
N GLU A 286 7.50 11.51 17.02
CA GLU A 286 7.46 12.78 17.74
C GLU A 286 8.35 12.77 19.00
N ILE A 287 8.35 11.67 19.76
CA ILE A 287 9.19 11.48 20.95
C ILE A 287 10.67 11.54 20.55
N SER A 288 11.08 10.72 19.57
CA SER A 288 12.48 10.65 19.15
C SER A 288 12.96 11.95 18.50
N MET A 289 12.12 12.59 17.69
CA MET A 289 12.44 13.91 17.11
C MET A 289 12.60 14.98 18.19
N SER A 290 11.82 14.91 19.27
CA SER A 290 11.98 15.84 20.40
C SER A 290 13.30 15.62 21.16
N ARG A 291 13.74 14.37 21.34
CA ARG A 291 15.03 14.03 21.96
C ARG A 291 16.23 14.46 21.13
N LEU A 292 16.11 14.38 19.80
CA LEU A 292 17.18 14.73 18.86
C LEU A 292 17.40 16.24 18.71
N ARG A 293 16.42 17.08 19.06
CA ARG A 293 16.57 18.55 18.94
C ARG A 293 17.75 19.06 19.75
N GLY A 294 18.75 19.67 19.08
CA GLY A 294 19.98 20.16 19.69
C GLY A 294 21.02 19.07 20.01
N HIS A 295 20.74 17.83 19.62
CA HIS A 295 21.65 16.68 19.80
C HIS A 295 21.92 15.97 18.46
N GLU A 296 21.79 16.70 17.35
CA GLU A 296 22.05 16.15 16.02
C GLU A 296 23.50 15.62 15.92
N PRO A 297 23.71 14.53 15.14
CA PRO A 297 25.04 13.98 14.93
C PRO A 297 26.02 15.02 14.40
N ARG A 298 27.19 15.10 15.00
CA ARG A 298 28.27 15.99 14.55
C ARG A 298 29.31 15.23 13.74
N GLY A 299 29.94 15.90 12.77
CA GLY A 299 31.02 15.32 11.97
C GLY A 299 30.56 14.39 10.87
N VAL A 300 29.28 14.40 10.50
CA VAL A 300 28.80 13.75 9.27
C VAL A 300 28.94 14.74 8.10
N GLU A 301 29.52 14.29 6.99
CA GLU A 301 29.83 15.12 5.82
C GLU A 301 28.73 15.08 4.75
N PHE A 302 27.48 14.95 5.18
CA PHE A 302 26.30 15.04 4.29
C PHE A 302 25.18 15.83 4.97
N PRO A 303 24.24 16.41 4.22
CA PRO A 303 23.12 17.12 4.80
C PRO A 303 22.25 16.22 5.66
N LEU A 304 22.04 16.59 6.92
CA LEU A 304 21.05 15.92 7.77
C LEU A 304 19.64 16.21 7.26
N ARG A 305 18.72 15.30 7.56
CA ARG A 305 17.32 15.42 7.19
C ARG A 305 16.70 16.71 7.74
N LYS A 306 15.91 17.38 6.92
CA LYS A 306 15.08 18.53 7.32
C LYS A 306 13.62 18.09 7.50
N GLY A 307 12.97 18.59 8.55
CA GLY A 307 11.58 18.26 8.84
C GLY A 307 11.43 17.02 9.73
N ARG A 308 10.30 16.33 9.68
CA ARG A 308 10.03 15.10 10.44
C ARG A 308 10.43 13.85 9.66
N VAL A 309 10.60 12.71 10.35
CA VAL A 309 10.59 11.39 9.71
C VAL A 309 9.16 11.07 9.30
N GLU A 310 8.98 10.59 8.08
CA GLU A 310 7.67 10.20 7.56
C GLU A 310 7.45 8.69 7.69
N ILE A 311 6.22 8.24 7.50
CA ILE A 311 5.88 6.81 7.57
C ILE A 311 5.83 6.27 6.14
N ALA A 312 6.63 5.23 5.87
CA ALA A 312 6.47 4.36 4.71
C ALA A 312 5.68 3.11 5.16
N PHE A 313 4.43 3.00 4.73
CA PHE A 313 3.62 1.81 4.96
C PHE A 313 3.89 0.79 3.85
N ASP A 314 5.13 0.32 3.77
CA ASP A 314 5.71 -0.30 2.60
C ASP A 314 5.50 -1.82 2.47
N GLU A 315 4.67 -2.38 3.37
CA GLU A 315 3.99 -3.68 3.18
C GLU A 315 2.60 -3.68 3.81
N TRP A 316 1.58 -3.94 3.01
CA TRP A 316 0.22 -4.10 3.51
C TRP A 316 -0.62 -4.95 2.58
N ASN A 317 -1.41 -5.86 3.12
CA ASN A 317 -2.43 -6.60 2.37
C ASN A 317 -3.31 -7.44 3.31
N ILE A 318 -4.30 -8.09 2.71
CA ILE A 318 -4.96 -9.26 3.30
C ILE A 318 -4.11 -10.49 2.98
N TRP A 319 -3.88 -11.30 4.00
CA TRP A 319 -3.20 -12.58 3.87
C TRP A 319 -3.90 -13.60 4.76
N TYR A 320 -4.74 -14.43 4.17
CA TYR A 320 -5.54 -15.44 4.89
C TYR A 320 -4.68 -16.56 5.47
N ARG A 321 -3.44 -16.72 4.97
CA ARG A 321 -2.53 -17.76 5.43
C ARG A 321 -3.21 -19.12 5.45
N ARG A 322 -3.89 -19.49 4.36
CA ARG A 322 -4.56 -20.78 4.23
C ARG A 322 -3.56 -21.91 4.43
N ARG A 323 -3.38 -22.27 5.70
CA ARG A 323 -2.49 -23.32 6.15
C ARG A 323 -3.28 -24.62 6.21
N ASP A 324 -2.98 -25.58 5.36
CA ASP A 324 -3.02 -26.95 5.78
C ASP A 324 -1.72 -27.21 6.53
N GLY A 325 -1.80 -27.44 7.83
CA GLY A 325 -0.76 -27.36 8.88
C GLY A 325 0.63 -27.94 8.69
N ARG A 326 1.15 -28.15 7.47
CA ARG A 326 2.42 -28.85 7.23
C ARG A 326 3.25 -28.29 6.08
N ASN A 327 3.01 -27.10 5.56
CA ASN A 327 3.51 -26.77 4.25
C ASN A 327 4.71 -25.86 4.15
N ARG A 328 5.78 -26.48 3.68
CA ARG A 328 7.01 -25.89 3.16
C ARG A 328 6.97 -25.64 1.63
N GLU A 329 5.89 -26.02 0.94
CA GLU A 329 5.70 -25.68 -0.48
C GLU A 329 5.02 -24.32 -0.57
N VAL A 330 5.83 -23.29 -0.60
CA VAL A 330 5.39 -21.89 -0.49
C VAL A 330 4.74 -21.40 -1.77
N THR A 331 5.12 -21.91 -2.92
CA THR A 331 4.81 -21.33 -4.24
C THR A 331 3.34 -21.35 -4.61
N SER A 332 2.63 -22.46 -4.46
CA SER A 332 1.22 -22.58 -4.89
C SER A 332 0.22 -22.07 -3.86
N LYS A 333 0.62 -21.88 -2.60
CA LYS A 333 -0.27 -21.56 -1.48
C LYS A 333 -0.33 -20.09 -1.11
N LEU A 334 0.55 -19.28 -1.66
CA LEU A 334 0.53 -17.83 -1.54
C LEU A 334 -0.25 -17.15 -2.67
N GLU A 335 -0.70 -17.90 -3.67
CA GLU A 335 -1.58 -17.39 -4.72
C GLU A 335 -3.04 -17.47 -4.25
N GLU A 336 -3.37 -16.65 -3.27
CA GLU A 336 -4.69 -16.60 -2.67
C GLU A 336 -5.64 -15.80 -3.57
N PRO A 337 -6.82 -16.35 -3.93
CA PRO A 337 -7.84 -15.58 -4.66
C PRO A 337 -8.48 -14.56 -3.72
N TYR A 338 -8.68 -13.36 -4.22
CA TYR A 338 -9.41 -12.30 -3.54
C TYR A 338 -10.84 -12.16 -4.06
N ASN A 339 -11.71 -11.66 -3.20
CA ASN A 339 -13.11 -11.41 -3.53
C ASN A 339 -13.48 -9.92 -3.35
N LEU A 340 -14.74 -9.58 -3.56
CA LEU A 340 -15.21 -8.20 -3.45
C LEU A 340 -15.06 -7.64 -2.02
N ARG A 341 -15.20 -8.46 -0.97
CA ARG A 341 -14.91 -8.05 0.43
C ARG A 341 -13.49 -7.50 0.55
N ASP A 342 -12.52 -8.15 -0.09
CA ASP A 342 -11.11 -7.75 -0.04
C ASP A 342 -10.90 -6.44 -0.78
N ALA A 343 -11.65 -6.19 -1.85
CA ALA A 343 -11.68 -4.89 -2.52
C ALA A 343 -12.23 -3.78 -1.61
N LEU A 344 -13.27 -4.04 -0.81
CA LEU A 344 -13.78 -3.07 0.17
C LEU A 344 -12.74 -2.73 1.24
N TRP A 345 -12.01 -3.74 1.72
CA TRP A 345 -10.93 -3.52 2.67
C TRP A 345 -9.79 -2.70 2.05
N THR A 346 -9.36 -3.04 0.84
CA THR A 346 -8.34 -2.28 0.10
C THR A 346 -8.74 -0.81 -0.09
N ALA A 347 -10.00 -0.55 -0.45
CA ALA A 347 -10.53 0.81 -0.56
C ALA A 347 -10.50 1.56 0.78
N SER A 348 -10.88 0.89 1.87
CA SER A 348 -10.87 1.47 3.22
C SER A 348 -9.43 1.77 3.71
N MET A 349 -8.44 0.94 3.33
CA MET A 349 -7.03 1.22 3.60
C MET A 349 -6.54 2.46 2.85
N LEU A 350 -6.93 2.61 1.58
CA LEU A 350 -6.59 3.81 0.80
C LEU A 350 -7.24 5.08 1.39
N HIS A 351 -8.48 5.01 1.88
CA HIS A 351 -9.09 6.10 2.64
C HIS A 351 -8.29 6.46 3.90
N LEU A 352 -7.83 5.45 4.64
CA LEU A 352 -7.01 5.68 5.82
C LEU A 352 -5.70 6.38 5.46
N PHE A 353 -4.97 5.90 4.45
CA PHE A 353 -3.72 6.52 4.02
C PHE A 353 -3.92 7.95 3.51
N GLN A 354 -5.02 8.24 2.82
CA GLN A 354 -5.36 9.59 2.41
C GLN A 354 -5.56 10.51 3.62
N ARG A 355 -6.31 10.08 4.65
CA ARG A 355 -6.52 10.84 5.89
C ARG A 355 -5.22 11.07 6.67
N TRP A 356 -4.25 10.17 6.55
CA TRP A 356 -2.91 10.27 7.14
C TRP A 356 -1.88 10.92 6.20
N GLY A 357 -2.30 11.51 5.10
CA GLY A 357 -1.46 11.90 3.97
C GLY A 357 -0.29 12.85 4.28
N ASP A 358 -0.35 13.64 5.36
CA ASP A 358 0.77 14.48 5.81
C ASP A 358 1.82 13.70 6.62
N LYS A 359 1.57 12.43 6.94
CA LYS A 359 2.41 11.57 7.78
C LYS A 359 2.75 10.24 7.11
N VAL A 360 1.78 9.62 6.44
CA VAL A 360 1.96 8.43 5.60
C VAL A 360 2.13 8.92 4.16
N THR A 361 3.38 9.05 3.75
CA THR A 361 3.70 9.63 2.44
C THR A 361 4.19 8.61 1.42
N MET A 362 4.27 7.33 1.81
CA MET A 362 4.52 6.17 0.95
C MET A 362 3.76 4.97 1.47
N ALA A 363 3.16 4.17 0.56
CA ALA A 363 2.59 2.86 0.89
C ALA A 363 2.76 1.91 -0.30
N ASN A 364 3.08 0.63 -0.04
CA ASN A 364 3.32 -0.36 -1.07
C ASN A 364 2.47 -1.61 -0.82
N LEU A 365 1.53 -1.90 -1.71
CA LEU A 365 0.75 -3.13 -1.62
C LEU A 365 1.65 -4.34 -1.86
N ALA A 366 1.60 -5.31 -1.00
CA ALA A 366 2.35 -6.56 -1.06
C ALA A 366 1.41 -7.73 -1.41
N GLN A 367 1.54 -8.38 -2.60
CA GLN A 367 2.45 -8.05 -3.68
C GLN A 367 1.67 -7.68 -4.95
N MET A 368 2.41 -7.38 -6.03
CA MET A 368 1.75 -6.87 -7.25
C MET A 368 1.20 -7.98 -8.15
N VAL A 369 1.90 -9.13 -8.25
CA VAL A 369 1.55 -10.20 -9.20
C VAL A 369 1.60 -11.58 -8.54
N ASN A 370 0.61 -12.40 -8.77
CA ASN A 370 0.40 -13.80 -8.34
C ASN A 370 0.35 -14.00 -6.81
N VAL A 371 1.37 -13.63 -6.09
CA VAL A 371 1.50 -13.87 -4.65
C VAL A 371 0.69 -12.83 -3.88
N ILE A 372 -0.39 -13.24 -3.21
CA ILE A 372 -1.31 -12.34 -2.49
C ILE A 372 -1.60 -11.04 -3.28
N ALA A 373 -1.91 -11.15 -4.57
CA ALA A 373 -1.75 -10.06 -5.52
C ALA A 373 -3.04 -9.69 -6.26
N PRO A 374 -3.14 -8.44 -6.75
CA PRO A 374 -4.27 -7.99 -7.57
C PRO A 374 -4.22 -8.48 -9.02
N ILE A 375 -3.12 -9.09 -9.48
CA ILE A 375 -2.95 -9.58 -10.85
C ILE A 375 -2.54 -11.05 -10.81
N HIS A 376 -3.33 -11.92 -11.43
CA HIS A 376 -3.01 -13.34 -11.58
C HIS A 376 -2.68 -13.70 -13.02
N THR A 377 -1.59 -14.45 -13.22
CA THR A 377 -1.09 -14.85 -14.54
C THR A 377 -1.19 -16.34 -14.79
N SER A 378 -1.30 -16.71 -16.06
CA SER A 378 -1.10 -18.06 -16.57
C SER A 378 -0.30 -18.04 -17.86
N GLU A 379 -0.01 -19.21 -18.44
CA GLU A 379 0.62 -19.32 -19.76
C GLU A 379 -0.26 -18.73 -20.90
N LYS A 380 -1.57 -18.52 -20.65
CA LYS A 380 -2.53 -18.03 -21.65
C LYS A 380 -2.89 -16.55 -21.51
N GLY A 381 -2.46 -15.89 -20.42
CA GLY A 381 -2.82 -14.50 -20.14
C GLY A 381 -2.93 -14.22 -18.65
N LEU A 382 -3.76 -13.23 -18.28
CA LEU A 382 -3.99 -12.84 -16.90
C LEU A 382 -5.47 -12.54 -16.64
N TYR A 383 -5.86 -12.51 -15.37
CA TYR A 383 -7.08 -11.85 -14.91
C TYR A 383 -6.76 -10.93 -13.73
N LEU A 384 -7.67 -10.00 -13.44
CA LEU A 384 -7.53 -9.01 -12.39
C LEU A 384 -8.42 -9.40 -11.21
N GLU A 385 -7.83 -9.48 -10.04
CA GLU A 385 -8.56 -9.74 -8.79
C GLU A 385 -9.42 -8.52 -8.39
N PRO A 386 -10.49 -8.71 -7.62
CA PRO A 386 -11.33 -7.60 -7.17
C PRO A 386 -10.59 -6.46 -6.47
N ASN A 387 -9.52 -6.73 -5.71
CA ASN A 387 -8.70 -5.72 -5.04
C ASN A 387 -7.83 -4.87 -5.99
N PHE A 388 -7.73 -5.22 -7.28
CA PHE A 388 -7.12 -4.40 -8.31
C PHE A 388 -7.89 -3.09 -8.53
N PHE A 389 -9.22 -3.19 -8.55
CA PHE A 389 -10.06 -2.08 -8.99
C PHE A 389 -10.08 -0.88 -8.03
N PRO A 390 -10.04 -1.01 -6.70
CA PRO A 390 -9.88 0.15 -5.82
C PRO A 390 -8.56 0.90 -6.03
N LEU A 391 -7.46 0.17 -6.28
CA LEU A 391 -6.16 0.78 -6.58
C LEU A 391 -6.23 1.63 -7.86
N GLU A 392 -6.79 1.07 -8.93
CA GLU A 392 -7.02 1.78 -10.21
C GLU A 392 -7.95 2.98 -10.03
N LEU A 393 -9.09 2.77 -9.38
CA LEU A 393 -10.14 3.78 -9.21
C LEU A 393 -9.63 5.00 -8.43
N TYR A 394 -9.05 4.79 -7.26
CA TYR A 394 -8.56 5.89 -6.43
C TYR A 394 -7.33 6.57 -7.03
N ARG A 395 -6.43 5.80 -7.68
CA ARG A 395 -5.28 6.42 -8.39
C ARG A 395 -5.72 7.32 -9.54
N ALA A 396 -6.86 7.05 -10.16
CA ALA A 396 -7.41 7.85 -11.25
C ALA A 396 -8.23 9.05 -10.78
N HIS A 397 -9.00 8.88 -9.70
CA HIS A 397 -10.09 9.78 -9.34
C HIS A 397 -9.93 10.51 -8.00
N SER A 398 -9.00 10.11 -7.10
CA SER A 398 -8.75 10.88 -5.89
C SER A 398 -8.16 12.26 -6.21
N GLY A 399 -8.51 13.24 -5.39
CA GLY A 399 -7.83 14.54 -5.34
C GLY A 399 -6.51 14.45 -4.56
N ASP A 400 -5.78 15.55 -4.54
CA ASP A 400 -4.50 15.70 -3.83
C ASP A 400 -4.64 16.29 -2.41
N ARG A 401 -5.86 16.67 -2.02
CA ARG A 401 -6.19 17.27 -0.71
C ARG A 401 -7.39 16.57 -0.11
N VAL A 402 -7.24 16.03 1.09
CA VAL A 402 -8.37 15.51 1.88
C VAL A 402 -9.05 16.70 2.58
N VAL A 403 -10.35 16.79 2.50
CA VAL A 403 -11.12 17.87 3.13
C VAL A 403 -11.85 17.39 4.38
N HIS A 404 -12.08 18.33 5.31
CA HIS A 404 -12.72 18.00 6.57
C HIS A 404 -14.12 17.43 6.34
N THR A 405 -14.41 16.31 7.02
CA THR A 405 -15.65 15.58 6.85
C THR A 405 -16.11 15.03 8.18
N TRP A 406 -17.37 15.27 8.48
CA TRP A 406 -18.07 14.62 9.58
C TRP A 406 -19.17 13.72 9.02
N SER A 407 -19.34 12.54 9.59
CA SER A 407 -20.43 11.63 9.25
C SER A 407 -20.99 10.96 10.49
N GLU A 408 -22.30 10.76 10.49
CA GLU A 408 -23.02 10.02 11.53
C GLU A 408 -24.06 9.12 10.87
N GLY A 409 -24.04 7.84 11.19
CA GLY A 409 -24.92 6.85 10.59
C GLY A 409 -24.90 5.49 11.25
N PRO A 410 -25.62 4.55 10.65
CA PRO A 410 -25.65 3.18 11.14
C PRO A 410 -24.29 2.49 11.03
N GLY A 411 -24.04 1.55 11.93
CA GLY A 411 -22.79 0.79 11.97
C GLY A 411 -23.00 -0.59 12.58
N TYR A 412 -21.91 -1.32 12.71
CA TYR A 412 -21.87 -2.68 13.24
C TYR A 412 -20.80 -2.80 14.32
N ASP A 413 -20.96 -3.76 15.19
CA ASP A 413 -19.94 -4.15 16.17
C ASP A 413 -19.19 -5.36 15.63
N SER A 414 -17.89 -5.18 15.31
CA SER A 414 -17.04 -6.29 14.94
C SER A 414 -16.59 -7.04 16.20
N ARG A 415 -16.32 -8.31 16.05
CA ARG A 415 -15.93 -9.18 17.17
C ARG A 415 -14.64 -8.73 17.86
N THR A 416 -13.67 -8.21 17.08
CA THR A 416 -12.32 -7.91 17.57
C THR A 416 -11.93 -6.44 17.47
N ASN A 417 -12.65 -5.63 16.69
CA ASN A 417 -12.26 -4.25 16.38
C ASN A 417 -13.30 -3.20 16.81
N GLY A 418 -14.35 -3.63 17.56
CA GLY A 418 -15.38 -2.75 18.11
C GLY A 418 -16.30 -2.11 17.07
N ARG A 419 -17.01 -1.05 17.46
CA ARG A 419 -18.00 -0.34 16.64
C ARG A 419 -17.37 0.29 15.41
N THR A 420 -17.96 0.06 14.22
CA THR A 420 -17.52 0.59 12.92
C THR A 420 -18.74 1.03 12.12
N GLU A 421 -18.67 2.17 11.45
CA GLU A 421 -19.72 2.64 10.55
C GLU A 421 -19.78 1.78 9.29
N TYR A 422 -21.01 1.60 8.76
CA TYR A 422 -21.18 0.91 7.49
C TYR A 422 -20.64 1.71 6.31
N LEU A 423 -20.83 3.04 6.29
CA LEU A 423 -20.26 3.89 5.25
C LEU A 423 -18.93 4.50 5.70
N ASP A 424 -17.86 4.19 4.98
CA ASP A 424 -16.56 4.85 5.10
C ASP A 424 -16.44 5.90 3.99
N ILE A 425 -16.34 7.16 4.37
CA ILE A 425 -16.46 8.30 3.47
C ILE A 425 -15.18 9.13 3.50
N CYS A 426 -14.53 9.33 2.36
CA CYS A 426 -13.30 10.11 2.24
C CYS A 426 -13.38 11.07 1.04
N PRO A 427 -13.81 12.32 1.25
CA PRO A 427 -13.77 13.33 0.20
C PRO A 427 -12.36 13.87 -0.01
N THR A 428 -12.01 14.03 -1.28
CA THR A 428 -10.76 14.62 -1.72
C THR A 428 -11.02 15.72 -2.75
N LEU A 429 -10.22 16.79 -2.72
CA LEU A 429 -10.31 17.92 -3.62
C LEU A 429 -9.07 17.97 -4.53
N ALA A 430 -9.28 18.23 -5.80
CA ALA A 430 -8.27 18.66 -6.76
C ALA A 430 -8.76 19.94 -7.43
N ASP A 431 -7.93 20.57 -8.24
CA ASP A 431 -8.33 21.78 -8.96
C ASP A 431 -9.50 21.47 -9.90
N GLY A 432 -10.63 22.16 -9.68
CA GLY A 432 -11.86 22.01 -10.44
C GLY A 432 -12.67 20.74 -10.16
N ARG A 433 -12.32 19.93 -9.12
CA ARG A 433 -12.99 18.65 -8.89
C ARG A 433 -13.04 18.26 -7.42
N LEU A 434 -14.23 17.94 -6.91
CA LEU A 434 -14.46 17.24 -5.66
C LEU A 434 -14.75 15.76 -5.95
N SER A 435 -13.98 14.86 -5.34
CA SER A 435 -14.17 13.42 -5.44
C SER A 435 -14.53 12.86 -4.07
N ILE A 436 -15.68 12.21 -3.94
CA ILE A 436 -16.13 11.61 -2.67
C ILE A 436 -16.07 10.10 -2.81
N GLY A 437 -15.03 9.50 -2.20
CA GLY A 437 -14.91 8.05 -2.06
C GLY A 437 -15.82 7.54 -0.95
N VAL A 438 -16.60 6.50 -1.23
CA VAL A 438 -17.49 5.86 -0.25
C VAL A 438 -17.40 4.35 -0.36
N VAL A 439 -17.13 3.69 0.77
CA VAL A 439 -17.21 2.23 0.89
C VAL A 439 -18.45 1.87 1.69
N ASN A 440 -19.42 1.21 1.05
CA ASN A 440 -20.54 0.61 1.77
C ASN A 440 -20.14 -0.79 2.25
N ARG A 441 -19.88 -0.91 3.55
CA ARG A 441 -19.50 -2.15 4.23
C ARG A 441 -20.69 -3.04 4.59
N HIS A 442 -21.94 -2.58 4.38
CA HIS A 442 -23.10 -3.41 4.69
C HIS A 442 -23.20 -4.57 3.71
N LYS A 443 -23.25 -5.80 4.24
CA LYS A 443 -23.20 -7.02 3.44
C LYS A 443 -24.35 -7.13 2.44
N ASP A 444 -25.57 -6.72 2.84
CA ASP A 444 -26.79 -7.09 2.14
C ASP A 444 -27.70 -5.89 1.78
N ARG A 445 -27.36 -4.65 2.24
CA ARG A 445 -28.24 -3.50 2.07
C ARG A 445 -27.55 -2.33 1.38
N ALA A 446 -28.25 -1.75 0.41
CA ALA A 446 -27.94 -0.40 -0.03
C ALA A 446 -28.22 0.58 1.12
N LEU A 447 -27.37 1.60 1.25
CA LEU A 447 -27.45 2.61 2.29
C LEU A 447 -27.46 4.01 1.67
N ALA A 448 -28.38 4.85 2.12
CA ALA A 448 -28.45 6.23 1.70
C ALA A 448 -27.55 7.12 2.57
N ALA A 449 -26.88 8.09 1.93
CA ALA A 449 -26.24 9.18 2.64
C ALA A 449 -26.80 10.52 2.16
N GLN A 450 -27.08 11.39 3.11
CA GLN A 450 -27.51 12.77 2.88
C GLN A 450 -26.29 13.66 3.07
N PHE A 451 -25.87 14.30 2.00
CA PHE A 451 -24.71 15.19 1.98
C PHE A 451 -25.14 16.66 2.17
N ASP A 452 -24.37 17.38 2.97
CA ASP A 452 -24.36 18.84 3.09
C ASP A 452 -22.92 19.29 2.82
N ILE A 453 -22.71 19.95 1.67
CA ILE A 453 -21.36 20.32 1.18
C ILE A 453 -21.24 21.84 1.18
N ALA A 454 -20.24 22.34 1.90
CA ALA A 454 -19.89 23.73 1.99
C ALA A 454 -18.49 24.05 1.43
N GLY A 455 -18.22 25.33 1.19
CA GLY A 455 -16.89 25.81 0.79
C GLY A 455 -16.58 25.76 -0.71
N VAL A 456 -17.45 25.14 -1.53
CA VAL A 456 -17.31 25.09 -2.99
C VAL A 456 -18.66 25.19 -3.69
N LYS A 457 -18.65 25.60 -4.97
CA LYS A 457 -19.86 25.62 -5.81
C LYS A 457 -19.85 24.36 -6.69
N LEU A 458 -20.77 23.46 -6.45
CA LEU A 458 -20.86 22.21 -7.18
C LEU A 458 -21.57 22.35 -8.53
N ALA A 459 -21.07 21.66 -9.53
CA ALA A 459 -21.80 21.37 -10.76
C ALA A 459 -22.98 20.43 -10.46
N ARG A 460 -24.10 20.60 -11.18
CA ARG A 460 -25.28 19.73 -11.02
C ARG A 460 -25.08 18.32 -11.57
N ARG A 461 -24.17 18.16 -12.54
CA ARG A 461 -23.86 16.89 -13.19
C ARG A 461 -22.45 16.48 -12.87
N GLY A 462 -22.24 15.18 -12.75
CA GLY A 462 -20.93 14.56 -12.54
C GLY A 462 -20.98 13.08 -12.82
N ASN A 463 -19.88 12.40 -12.54
CA ASN A 463 -19.71 10.99 -12.79
C ASN A 463 -19.81 10.20 -11.48
N VAL A 464 -20.32 8.99 -11.59
CA VAL A 464 -20.35 8.00 -10.52
C VAL A 464 -19.65 6.76 -11.02
N PHE A 465 -18.59 6.37 -10.35
CA PHE A 465 -17.86 5.13 -10.60
C PHE A 465 -18.15 4.15 -9.46
N THR A 466 -18.48 2.92 -9.79
CA THR A 466 -18.84 1.92 -8.77
C THR A 466 -18.14 0.59 -9.05
N ILE A 467 -17.51 0.04 -8.02
CA ILE A 467 -17.04 -1.35 -7.96
C ILE A 467 -18.08 -2.12 -7.17
N ASN A 468 -18.65 -3.16 -7.80
CA ASN A 468 -19.62 -4.04 -7.18
C ASN A 468 -19.62 -5.41 -7.86
N GLY A 469 -20.38 -6.34 -7.32
CA GLY A 469 -20.55 -7.70 -7.82
C GLY A 469 -21.84 -8.33 -7.28
N PRO A 470 -22.17 -9.56 -7.68
CA PRO A 470 -23.40 -10.22 -7.26
C PRO A 470 -23.46 -10.56 -5.77
N SER A 471 -22.32 -10.63 -5.10
CA SER A 471 -22.21 -10.88 -3.66
C SER A 471 -20.86 -10.38 -3.13
N PRO A 472 -20.69 -10.18 -1.82
CA PRO A 472 -19.39 -9.81 -1.24
C PRO A 472 -18.31 -10.89 -1.42
N ASP A 473 -18.71 -12.13 -1.72
CA ASP A 473 -17.80 -13.24 -1.99
C ASP A 473 -17.53 -13.43 -3.49
N ALA A 474 -18.00 -12.52 -4.37
CA ALA A 474 -17.74 -12.54 -5.80
C ALA A 474 -16.25 -12.46 -6.11
N VAL A 475 -15.76 -13.35 -6.95
CA VAL A 475 -14.36 -13.46 -7.40
C VAL A 475 -14.28 -13.30 -8.91
N ASN A 476 -13.15 -12.81 -9.38
CA ASN A 476 -12.80 -12.92 -10.81
C ASN A 476 -11.94 -14.16 -11.05
N SER A 477 -11.98 -14.68 -12.26
CA SER A 477 -11.19 -15.83 -12.70
C SER A 477 -10.89 -15.75 -14.20
N PHE A 478 -10.11 -16.69 -14.73
CA PHE A 478 -9.89 -16.78 -16.18
C PHE A 478 -11.18 -17.00 -16.97
N GLU A 479 -12.14 -17.74 -16.41
CA GLU A 479 -13.43 -18.03 -17.04
C GLU A 479 -14.43 -16.87 -16.89
N GLN A 480 -14.31 -16.11 -15.79
CA GLN A 480 -15.22 -15.02 -15.44
C GLN A 480 -14.43 -13.79 -14.98
N PRO A 481 -13.70 -13.12 -15.88
CA PRO A 481 -12.74 -12.08 -15.48
C PRO A 481 -13.36 -10.75 -15.04
N ASN A 482 -14.69 -10.58 -15.18
CA ASN A 482 -15.39 -9.32 -14.95
C ASN A 482 -16.63 -9.47 -14.05
N GLN A 483 -16.69 -10.45 -13.13
CA GLN A 483 -17.77 -10.51 -12.15
C GLN A 483 -17.75 -9.30 -11.20
N VAL A 484 -16.54 -8.83 -10.88
CA VAL A 484 -16.29 -7.58 -10.19
C VAL A 484 -15.51 -6.68 -11.13
N ALA A 485 -16.04 -5.49 -11.40
CA ALA A 485 -15.42 -4.51 -12.29
C ALA A 485 -15.87 -3.08 -11.92
N ILE A 486 -15.19 -2.08 -12.48
CA ILE A 486 -15.62 -0.68 -12.39
C ILE A 486 -16.71 -0.44 -13.42
N THR A 487 -17.86 0.07 -12.97
CA THR A 487 -18.91 0.62 -13.84
C THR A 487 -18.97 2.14 -13.67
N SER A 488 -19.42 2.85 -14.69
CA SER A 488 -19.58 4.31 -14.63
C SER A 488 -20.95 4.74 -15.17
N ARG A 489 -21.49 5.82 -14.58
CA ARG A 489 -22.71 6.49 -15.05
C ARG A 489 -22.69 7.98 -14.70
N GLU A 490 -23.46 8.76 -15.41
CA GLU A 490 -23.75 10.14 -15.00
C GLU A 490 -24.76 10.21 -13.85
N PHE A 491 -24.64 11.26 -13.04
CA PHE A 491 -25.64 11.65 -12.06
C PHE A 491 -25.89 13.16 -12.19
N ALA A 492 -27.18 13.58 -12.17
CA ALA A 492 -27.59 14.93 -12.57
C ALA A 492 -28.12 15.79 -11.42
N ASP A 493 -28.19 15.24 -10.20
CA ASP A 493 -28.83 15.90 -9.06
C ASP A 493 -27.85 16.26 -7.94
N PHE A 494 -26.57 16.54 -8.29
CA PHE A 494 -25.63 17.11 -7.36
C PHE A 494 -25.99 18.56 -7.00
N GLY A 495 -25.70 18.94 -5.77
CA GLY A 495 -25.90 20.29 -5.24
C GLY A 495 -25.30 20.41 -3.84
N PRO A 496 -25.42 21.60 -3.19
CA PRO A 496 -24.94 21.77 -1.82
C PRO A 496 -25.56 20.76 -0.84
N GLN A 497 -26.82 20.35 -1.13
CA GLN A 497 -27.49 19.27 -0.42
C GLN A 497 -28.02 18.27 -1.45
N PHE A 498 -27.68 17.00 -1.27
CA PHE A 498 -28.19 15.91 -2.09
C PHE A 498 -28.18 14.60 -1.32
N THR A 499 -28.97 13.65 -1.78
CA THR A 499 -28.96 12.27 -1.26
C THR A 499 -28.49 11.32 -2.34
N PHE A 500 -27.66 10.35 -1.94
CA PHE A 500 -27.20 9.29 -2.83
C PHE A 500 -27.30 7.94 -2.12
N GLU A 501 -27.77 6.92 -2.85
CA GLU A 501 -27.87 5.54 -2.37
C GLU A 501 -26.70 4.72 -2.89
N PHE A 502 -25.91 4.18 -1.97
CA PHE A 502 -24.74 3.33 -2.25
C PHE A 502 -25.16 1.87 -2.23
N PRO A 503 -24.94 1.10 -3.31
CA PRO A 503 -25.27 -0.34 -3.34
C PRO A 503 -24.65 -1.10 -2.16
N ALA A 504 -25.24 -2.21 -1.76
CA ALA A 504 -24.65 -3.11 -0.78
C ALA A 504 -23.23 -3.53 -1.22
N HIS A 505 -22.32 -3.75 -0.26
CA HIS A 505 -20.95 -4.23 -0.50
C HIS A 505 -20.25 -3.58 -1.71
N SER A 506 -20.26 -2.25 -1.78
CA SER A 506 -19.71 -1.50 -2.93
C SER A 506 -18.64 -0.48 -2.55
N VAL A 507 -17.79 -0.16 -3.52
CA VAL A 507 -16.93 1.04 -3.50
C VAL A 507 -17.45 2.00 -4.55
N THR A 508 -17.74 3.24 -4.17
CA THR A 508 -18.27 4.27 -5.08
C THR A 508 -17.41 5.53 -4.99
N VAL A 509 -17.11 6.12 -6.13
CA VAL A 509 -16.54 7.48 -6.21
C VAL A 509 -17.54 8.38 -6.93
N LEU A 510 -17.97 9.44 -6.23
CA LEU A 510 -18.74 10.53 -6.81
C LEU A 510 -17.75 11.61 -7.26
N GLU A 511 -17.70 11.91 -8.54
CA GLU A 511 -16.81 12.91 -9.13
C GLU A 511 -17.64 14.11 -9.61
N ILE A 512 -17.40 15.28 -9.00
CA ILE A 512 -18.24 16.46 -9.15
C ILE A 512 -17.34 17.65 -9.53
N GLY A 513 -17.68 18.38 -10.59
CA GLY A 513 -17.01 19.65 -10.92
C GLY A 513 -17.26 20.73 -9.87
N VAL A 514 -16.23 21.53 -9.53
CA VAL A 514 -16.30 22.65 -8.57
C VAL A 514 -15.74 23.94 -9.15
#